data_6dccef96e12d9773f7905564648edbf5
#
_entry.id   6dccef96e12d9773f7905564648edbf5
#
_cell.length_a   1.000
_cell.length_b   1.000
_cell.length_c   1.000
_cell.angle_alpha   90.00
_cell.angle_beta   90.00
_cell.angle_gamma   90.00
#
_symmetry.space_group_name_H-M   'P 1'
#
loop_
_entity.id
_entity.type
_entity.pdbx_description
1 polymer ?
#
loop_
_entity_poly.entity_id
_entity_poly.type
_entity_poly.pdbx_seq_one_letter_code
_entity_poly.pdbx_strand_id
1 'polypeptide(L)'
;MQAVQEMINVFVASVVSLAVLFILTRLGGKRQIAQMNFFDYVNSITIGSIAAEMATNLEQWYRPLTAMIVYGIAAFAVHYGTCKNRNVRLWLSGQAIPLMENGTIYKAELDRAKIDLNEFLAQARVAGYFDLNEVQCAMLETSGQISFLPKSFNRPVTPQDLAIQTDPASKWYDLVLDGKLIEESLHTSGKDRTWLNTQLSRVGIGQLSETFYAACDNQDNFFACRGE
;
A
#
# COMPACT_ATOMS: atom_id res chain seq x y z
N MET A 1 12.56 -41.42 -18.17
CA MET A 1 11.80 -40.51 -19.07
C MET A 1 10.50 -40.04 -18.43
N GLN A 2 9.69 -40.91 -17.79
CA GLN A 2 8.44 -40.48 -17.13
C GLN A 2 8.64 -39.44 -16.04
N ALA A 3 9.61 -39.62 -15.12
CA ALA A 3 9.89 -38.64 -14.06
C ALA A 3 10.29 -37.24 -14.60
N VAL A 4 11.04 -37.19 -15.70
CA VAL A 4 11.42 -35.91 -16.33
C VAL A 4 10.18 -35.25 -16.94
N GLN A 5 9.29 -36.00 -17.55
CA GLN A 5 8.04 -35.45 -18.10
C GLN A 5 7.12 -34.96 -16.99
N GLU A 6 7.01 -35.66 -15.88
CA GLU A 6 6.24 -35.22 -14.72
C GLU A 6 6.81 -33.91 -14.13
N MET A 7 8.14 -33.78 -13.99
CA MET A 7 8.80 -32.57 -13.54
C MET A 7 8.50 -31.37 -14.46
N ILE A 8 8.54 -31.59 -15.79
CA ILE A 8 8.20 -30.54 -16.76
C ILE A 8 6.73 -30.12 -16.61
N ASN A 9 5.83 -31.08 -16.46
CA ASN A 9 4.41 -30.79 -16.30
C ASN A 9 4.13 -30.02 -15.02
N VAL A 10 4.74 -30.40 -13.88
CA VAL A 10 4.64 -29.66 -12.61
C VAL A 10 5.22 -28.26 -12.76
N PHE A 11 6.36 -28.09 -13.43
CA PHE A 11 6.95 -26.78 -13.67
C PHE A 11 6.00 -25.86 -14.46
N VAL A 12 5.44 -26.36 -15.56
CA VAL A 12 4.49 -25.60 -16.38
C VAL A 12 3.23 -25.24 -15.58
N ALA A 13 2.65 -26.20 -14.84
CA ALA A 13 1.48 -25.98 -14.01
C ALA A 13 1.75 -24.94 -12.92
N SER A 14 2.94 -24.97 -12.31
CA SER A 14 3.36 -23.97 -11.31
C SER A 14 3.45 -22.56 -11.89
N VAL A 15 4.03 -22.41 -13.09
CA VAL A 15 4.11 -21.11 -13.78
C VAL A 15 2.72 -20.58 -14.11
N VAL A 16 1.83 -21.45 -14.63
CA VAL A 16 0.44 -21.09 -14.94
C VAL A 16 -0.32 -20.69 -13.67
N SER A 17 -0.20 -21.48 -12.59
CA SER A 17 -0.81 -21.20 -11.30
C SER A 17 -0.37 -19.83 -10.75
N LEU A 18 0.94 -19.55 -10.79
CA LEU A 18 1.50 -18.27 -10.38
C LEU A 18 0.97 -17.10 -11.21
N ALA A 19 0.86 -17.28 -12.53
CA ALA A 19 0.32 -16.25 -13.42
C ALA A 19 -1.15 -15.97 -13.12
N VAL A 20 -1.97 -16.99 -12.92
CA VAL A 20 -3.39 -16.85 -12.55
C VAL A 20 -3.51 -16.14 -11.20
N LEU A 21 -2.74 -16.57 -10.18
CA LEU A 21 -2.71 -15.95 -8.88
C LEU A 21 -2.35 -14.46 -8.96
N PHE A 22 -1.32 -14.13 -9.74
CA PHE A 22 -0.88 -12.75 -9.95
C PHE A 22 -1.97 -11.89 -10.58
N ILE A 23 -2.66 -12.40 -11.61
CA ILE A 23 -3.76 -11.68 -12.27
C ILE A 23 -4.91 -11.44 -11.30
N LEU A 24 -5.32 -12.47 -10.55
CA LEU A 24 -6.42 -12.37 -9.59
C LEU A 24 -6.12 -11.38 -8.46
N THR A 25 -4.90 -11.44 -7.90
CA THR A 25 -4.48 -10.50 -6.85
C THR A 25 -4.39 -9.06 -7.37
N ARG A 26 -3.95 -8.86 -8.61
CA ARG A 26 -3.90 -7.53 -9.24
C ARG A 26 -5.29 -6.93 -9.46
N LEU A 27 -6.29 -7.76 -9.79
CA LEU A 27 -7.69 -7.32 -9.91
C LEU A 27 -8.30 -6.89 -8.57
N GLY A 28 -7.80 -7.40 -7.44
CA GLY A 28 -8.21 -7.01 -6.09
C GLY A 28 -7.78 -5.60 -5.67
N GLY A 29 -6.93 -4.91 -6.45
CA GLY A 29 -6.50 -3.53 -6.22
C GLY A 29 -5.12 -3.41 -5.58
N LYS A 30 -4.68 -2.15 -5.35
CA LYS A 30 -3.33 -1.80 -4.86
C LYS A 30 -3.27 -1.65 -3.33
N ARG A 31 -4.04 -2.41 -2.57
CA ARG A 31 -3.97 -2.34 -1.10
C ARG A 31 -2.68 -2.96 -0.60
N GLN A 32 -2.00 -2.25 0.30
CA GLN A 32 -0.84 -2.80 0.99
C GLN A 32 -1.28 -3.89 1.97
N ILE A 33 -0.45 -4.91 2.16
CA ILE A 33 -0.72 -6.03 3.09
C ILE A 33 -1.06 -5.51 4.50
N ALA A 34 -0.38 -4.46 4.95
CA ALA A 34 -0.63 -3.81 6.24
C ALA A 34 -2.01 -3.13 6.37
N GLN A 35 -2.73 -2.94 5.26
CA GLN A 35 -4.05 -2.33 5.23
C GLN A 35 -5.16 -3.33 4.82
N MET A 36 -4.83 -4.62 4.77
CA MET A 36 -5.81 -5.67 4.49
C MET A 36 -6.77 -5.80 5.69
N ASN A 37 -8.05 -5.91 5.38
CA ASN A 37 -9.04 -6.28 6.39
C ASN A 37 -9.04 -7.81 6.59
N PHE A 38 -9.76 -8.28 7.60
CA PHE A 38 -9.85 -9.71 7.92
C PHE A 38 -10.30 -10.57 6.73
N PHE A 39 -11.29 -10.09 5.95
CA PHE A 39 -11.77 -10.81 4.76
C PHE A 39 -10.69 -10.92 3.69
N ASP A 40 -9.98 -9.82 3.40
CA ASP A 40 -8.89 -9.82 2.40
C ASP A 40 -7.78 -10.83 2.80
N TYR A 41 -7.44 -10.88 4.10
CA TYR A 41 -6.45 -11.81 4.65
C TYR A 41 -6.88 -13.28 4.46
N VAL A 42 -8.08 -13.64 4.92
CA VAL A 42 -8.61 -15.02 4.79
C VAL A 42 -8.72 -15.44 3.32
N ASN A 43 -9.24 -14.56 2.47
CA ASN A 43 -9.38 -14.82 1.04
C ASN A 43 -8.02 -15.03 0.36
N SER A 44 -7.01 -14.22 0.71
CA SER A 44 -5.65 -14.34 0.15
C SER A 44 -4.99 -15.67 0.51
N ILE A 45 -5.13 -16.14 1.76
CA ILE A 45 -4.61 -17.44 2.19
C ILE A 45 -5.32 -18.58 1.43
N THR A 46 -6.64 -18.50 1.30
CA THR A 46 -7.43 -19.51 0.62
C THR A 46 -7.06 -19.61 -0.87
N ILE A 47 -6.99 -18.48 -1.57
CA ILE A 47 -6.58 -18.45 -2.99
C ILE A 47 -5.15 -18.99 -3.15
N GLY A 48 -4.23 -18.65 -2.25
CA GLY A 48 -2.86 -19.16 -2.26
C GLY A 48 -2.79 -20.68 -2.09
N SER A 49 -3.59 -21.25 -1.20
CA SER A 49 -3.68 -22.70 -1.00
C SER A 49 -4.24 -23.43 -2.23
N ILE A 50 -5.28 -22.87 -2.86
CA ILE A 50 -5.86 -23.41 -4.10
C ILE A 50 -4.85 -23.31 -5.25
N ALA A 51 -4.06 -22.23 -5.32
CA ALA A 51 -3.01 -22.07 -6.32
C ALA A 51 -1.91 -23.14 -6.16
N ALA A 52 -1.54 -23.48 -4.92
CA ALA A 52 -0.60 -24.57 -4.65
C ALA A 52 -1.15 -25.94 -5.10
N GLU A 53 -2.42 -26.21 -4.86
CA GLU A 53 -3.08 -27.43 -5.35
C GLU A 53 -3.10 -27.47 -6.88
N MET A 54 -3.36 -26.35 -7.55
CA MET A 54 -3.34 -26.27 -9.02
C MET A 54 -1.97 -26.60 -9.60
N ALA A 55 -0.88 -26.26 -8.90
CA ALA A 55 0.48 -26.55 -9.34
C ALA A 55 0.83 -28.04 -9.27
N THR A 56 0.21 -28.82 -8.38
CA THR A 56 0.55 -30.21 -8.09
C THR A 56 -0.48 -31.21 -8.60
N ASN A 57 -1.73 -30.84 -8.76
CA ASN A 57 -2.81 -31.70 -9.25
C ASN A 57 -2.94 -31.58 -10.77
N LEU A 58 -2.12 -32.36 -11.48
CA LEU A 58 -2.04 -32.32 -12.95
C LEU A 58 -3.25 -32.95 -13.65
N GLU A 59 -3.88 -33.95 -13.02
CA GLU A 59 -5.00 -34.64 -13.64
C GLU A 59 -6.30 -33.84 -13.62
N GLN A 60 -6.53 -33.05 -12.54
CA GLN A 60 -7.78 -32.36 -12.33
C GLN A 60 -7.55 -30.83 -12.16
N TRP A 61 -6.58 -30.29 -12.89
CA TRP A 61 -6.17 -28.88 -12.83
C TRP A 61 -7.32 -27.87 -12.97
N TYR A 62 -8.40 -28.26 -13.66
CA TYR A 62 -9.58 -27.42 -13.87
C TYR A 62 -10.38 -27.16 -12.59
N ARG A 63 -10.31 -28.06 -11.59
CA ARG A 63 -11.01 -27.87 -10.30
C ARG A 63 -10.43 -26.72 -9.48
N PRO A 64 -9.12 -26.71 -9.15
CA PRO A 64 -8.54 -25.58 -8.44
C PRO A 64 -8.59 -24.29 -9.27
N LEU A 65 -8.47 -24.34 -10.60
CA LEU A 65 -8.64 -23.18 -11.45
C LEU A 65 -10.04 -22.58 -11.32
N THR A 66 -11.08 -23.41 -11.38
CA THR A 66 -12.47 -22.94 -11.20
C THR A 66 -12.66 -22.33 -9.82
N ALA A 67 -12.13 -22.97 -8.76
CA ALA A 67 -12.20 -22.42 -7.40
C ALA A 67 -11.49 -21.05 -7.30
N MET A 68 -10.28 -20.90 -7.84
CA MET A 68 -9.55 -19.62 -7.86
C MET A 68 -10.37 -18.50 -8.54
N ILE A 69 -11.01 -18.81 -9.68
CA ILE A 69 -11.86 -17.85 -10.39
C ILE A 69 -13.05 -17.42 -9.52
N VAL A 70 -13.73 -18.36 -8.88
CA VAL A 70 -14.87 -18.09 -7.98
C VAL A 70 -14.44 -17.19 -6.82
N TYR A 71 -13.31 -17.51 -6.15
CA TYR A 71 -12.77 -16.70 -5.07
C TYR A 71 -12.33 -15.31 -5.55
N GLY A 72 -11.73 -15.21 -6.74
CA GLY A 72 -11.38 -13.94 -7.36
C GLY A 72 -12.60 -13.06 -7.65
N ILE A 73 -13.67 -13.66 -8.21
CA ILE A 73 -14.95 -12.96 -8.45
C ILE A 73 -15.57 -12.53 -7.12
N ALA A 74 -15.56 -13.38 -6.10
CA ALA A 74 -16.08 -13.05 -4.78
C ALA A 74 -15.32 -11.88 -4.16
N ALA A 75 -13.98 -11.88 -4.22
CA ALA A 75 -13.15 -10.77 -3.74
C ALA A 75 -13.47 -9.47 -4.46
N PHE A 76 -13.59 -9.51 -5.79
CA PHE A 76 -13.97 -8.34 -6.59
C PHE A 76 -15.37 -7.83 -6.22
N ALA A 77 -16.36 -8.72 -6.10
CA ALA A 77 -17.74 -8.36 -5.74
C ALA A 77 -17.81 -7.71 -4.34
N VAL A 78 -17.07 -8.28 -3.37
CA VAL A 78 -16.95 -7.72 -2.02
C VAL A 78 -16.32 -6.34 -2.07
N HIS A 79 -15.18 -6.20 -2.78
CA HIS A 79 -14.52 -4.90 -2.93
C HIS A 79 -15.44 -3.86 -3.57
N TYR A 80 -16.11 -4.21 -4.65
CA TYR A 80 -17.06 -3.33 -5.32
C TYR A 80 -18.24 -2.95 -4.40
N GLY A 81 -18.80 -3.94 -3.67
CA GLY A 81 -19.88 -3.73 -2.72
C GLY A 81 -19.50 -2.80 -1.57
N THR A 82 -18.29 -2.98 -0.99
CA THR A 82 -17.78 -2.11 0.09
C THR A 82 -17.52 -0.68 -0.38
N CYS A 83 -17.12 -0.48 -1.64
CA CYS A 83 -16.95 0.85 -2.22
C CYS A 83 -18.30 1.57 -2.43
N LYS A 84 -19.32 0.85 -2.85
CA LYS A 84 -20.62 1.43 -3.23
C LYS A 84 -21.62 1.52 -2.07
N ASN A 85 -21.55 0.63 -1.09
CA ASN A 85 -22.54 0.54 -0.03
C ASN A 85 -21.92 0.64 1.36
N ARG A 86 -22.30 1.69 2.10
CA ARG A 86 -21.85 1.93 3.48
C ARG A 86 -22.17 0.77 4.42
N ASN A 87 -23.36 0.17 4.29
CA ASN A 87 -23.79 -0.92 5.20
C ASN A 87 -22.97 -2.19 4.96
N VAL A 88 -22.69 -2.52 3.70
CA VAL A 88 -21.80 -3.64 3.33
C VAL A 88 -20.39 -3.41 3.91
N ARG A 89 -19.88 -2.18 3.79
CA ARG A 89 -18.57 -1.82 4.35
C ARG A 89 -18.53 -1.94 5.87
N LEU A 90 -19.57 -1.45 6.58
CA LEU A 90 -19.65 -1.55 8.05
C LEU A 90 -19.75 -3.00 8.52
N TRP A 91 -20.50 -3.83 7.78
CA TRP A 91 -20.66 -5.24 8.13
C TRP A 91 -19.37 -6.04 7.91
N LEU A 92 -18.65 -5.75 6.84
CA LEU A 92 -17.48 -6.55 6.40
C LEU A 92 -16.16 -6.06 7.00
N SER A 93 -15.97 -4.75 7.04
CA SER A 93 -14.71 -4.12 7.51
C SER A 93 -14.84 -3.55 8.93
N GLY A 94 -16.07 -3.42 9.44
CA GLY A 94 -16.29 -2.74 10.71
C GLY A 94 -16.10 -1.22 10.61
N GLN A 95 -15.90 -0.61 11.77
CA GLN A 95 -15.55 0.81 11.92
C GLN A 95 -14.45 0.96 12.96
N ALA A 96 -13.71 2.06 12.93
CA ALA A 96 -12.73 2.36 13.96
C ALA A 96 -13.41 2.49 15.34
N ILE A 97 -12.74 1.99 16.38
CA ILE A 97 -13.24 1.94 17.76
C ILE A 97 -12.39 2.87 18.61
N PRO A 98 -12.98 3.85 19.34
CA PRO A 98 -12.22 4.67 20.25
C PRO A 98 -11.80 3.85 21.49
N LEU A 99 -10.49 3.73 21.70
CA LEU A 99 -9.93 3.00 22.84
C LEU A 99 -9.53 3.92 23.98
N MET A 100 -9.17 5.18 23.68
CA MET A 100 -8.78 6.19 24.65
C MET A 100 -9.20 7.57 24.17
N GLU A 101 -9.65 8.42 25.06
CA GLU A 101 -9.95 9.82 24.79
C GLU A 101 -9.73 10.67 26.05
N ASN A 102 -9.12 11.86 25.90
CA ASN A 102 -8.89 12.82 26.99
C ASN A 102 -8.22 12.19 28.24
N GLY A 103 -7.28 11.27 28.06
CA GLY A 103 -6.60 10.59 29.17
C GLY A 103 -7.35 9.41 29.79
N THR A 104 -8.56 9.10 29.30
CA THR A 104 -9.37 7.98 29.79
C THR A 104 -9.30 6.81 28.81
N ILE A 105 -8.83 5.65 29.28
CA ILE A 105 -8.84 4.40 28.51
C ILE A 105 -10.20 3.71 28.72
N TYR A 106 -10.85 3.35 27.62
CA TYR A 106 -12.16 2.68 27.63
C TYR A 106 -11.99 1.17 27.72
N LYS A 107 -11.94 0.65 28.95
CA LYS A 107 -11.81 -0.79 29.21
C LYS A 107 -12.85 -1.62 28.46
N ALA A 108 -14.11 -1.18 28.46
CA ALA A 108 -15.18 -1.89 27.75
C ALA A 108 -14.93 -2.00 26.23
N GLU A 109 -14.32 -0.98 25.61
CA GLU A 109 -13.99 -1.01 24.20
C GLU A 109 -12.75 -1.86 23.91
N LEU A 110 -11.75 -1.89 24.82
CA LEU A 110 -10.63 -2.84 24.75
C LEU A 110 -11.13 -4.28 24.82
N ASP A 111 -12.00 -4.60 25.78
CA ASP A 111 -12.59 -5.94 25.96
C ASP A 111 -13.41 -6.34 24.71
N ARG A 112 -14.19 -5.43 24.16
CA ARG A 112 -14.97 -5.62 22.92
C ARG A 112 -14.07 -5.86 21.70
N ALA A 113 -12.96 -5.13 21.61
CA ALA A 113 -11.97 -5.26 20.56
C ALA A 113 -11.06 -6.49 20.74
N LYS A 114 -11.13 -7.16 21.92
CA LYS A 114 -10.26 -8.28 22.30
C LYS A 114 -8.77 -7.90 22.32
N ILE A 115 -8.49 -6.66 22.72
CA ILE A 115 -7.15 -6.14 22.91
C ILE A 115 -6.90 -6.00 24.40
N ASP A 116 -5.84 -6.59 24.91
CA ASP A 116 -5.46 -6.41 26.31
C ASP A 116 -4.69 -5.10 26.50
N LEU A 117 -4.58 -4.68 27.78
CA LEU A 117 -3.90 -3.43 28.12
C LEU A 117 -2.40 -3.45 27.74
N ASN A 118 -1.75 -4.59 27.82
CA ASN A 118 -0.32 -4.69 27.48
C ASN A 118 -0.11 -4.50 25.97
N GLU A 119 -1.00 -5.06 25.14
CA GLU A 119 -1.01 -4.88 23.70
C GLU A 119 -1.26 -3.41 23.32
N PHE A 120 -2.27 -2.76 23.95
CA PHE A 120 -2.51 -1.33 23.77
C PHE A 120 -1.27 -0.50 24.11
N LEU A 121 -0.64 -0.73 25.27
CA LEU A 121 0.55 -0.02 25.72
C LEU A 121 1.75 -0.31 24.81
N ALA A 122 1.88 -1.53 24.29
CA ALA A 122 2.96 -1.87 23.35
C ALA A 122 2.80 -1.10 22.03
N GLN A 123 1.59 -1.05 21.49
CA GLN A 123 1.31 -0.28 20.26
C GLN A 123 1.51 1.23 20.48
N ALA A 124 1.17 1.78 21.65
CA ALA A 124 1.46 3.17 22.00
C ALA A 124 2.97 3.47 21.95
N ARG A 125 3.79 2.60 22.56
CA ARG A 125 5.26 2.75 22.52
C ARG A 125 5.83 2.63 21.12
N VAL A 126 5.34 1.70 20.30
CA VAL A 126 5.75 1.57 18.89
C VAL A 126 5.41 2.82 18.09
N ALA A 127 4.29 3.49 18.40
CA ALA A 127 3.90 4.77 17.81
C ALA A 127 4.68 5.97 18.38
N GLY A 128 5.58 5.75 19.37
CA GLY A 128 6.42 6.79 19.98
C GLY A 128 5.86 7.40 21.26
N TYR A 129 4.70 6.93 21.75
CA TYR A 129 4.07 7.45 22.96
C TYR A 129 4.41 6.58 24.17
N PHE A 130 5.41 7.00 24.95
CA PHE A 130 5.78 6.38 26.22
C PHE A 130 4.97 6.97 27.39
N ASP A 131 4.56 8.23 27.28
CA ASP A 131 3.65 8.90 28.21
C ASP A 131 2.27 9.06 27.57
N LEU A 132 1.28 8.34 28.10
CA LEU A 132 -0.11 8.45 27.63
C LEU A 132 -0.75 9.81 27.94
N ASN A 133 -0.15 10.62 28.82
CA ASN A 133 -0.60 12.00 29.03
C ASN A 133 -0.40 12.89 27.80
N GLU A 134 0.45 12.50 26.86
CA GLU A 134 0.66 13.20 25.60
C GLU A 134 -0.42 12.89 24.56
N VAL A 135 -1.19 11.81 24.76
CA VAL A 135 -2.20 11.34 23.81
C VAL A 135 -3.55 11.98 24.09
N GLN A 136 -4.14 12.55 23.05
CA GLN A 136 -5.50 13.09 23.07
C GLN A 136 -6.54 12.03 22.82
N CYS A 137 -6.29 11.17 21.82
CA CYS A 137 -7.21 10.11 21.41
C CYS A 137 -6.39 8.94 20.83
N ALA A 138 -6.87 7.72 21.08
CA ALA A 138 -6.38 6.49 20.44
C ALA A 138 -7.56 5.72 19.84
N MET A 139 -7.43 5.33 18.56
CA MET A 139 -8.48 4.65 17.78
C MET A 139 -7.93 3.32 17.26
N LEU A 140 -8.66 2.22 17.49
CA LEU A 140 -8.41 0.96 16.80
C LEU A 140 -8.96 1.05 15.39
N GLU A 141 -8.08 0.95 14.40
CA GLU A 141 -8.46 0.95 13.00
C GLU A 141 -9.00 -0.41 12.53
N THR A 142 -9.68 -0.44 11.41
CA THR A 142 -10.22 -1.68 10.82
C THR A 142 -9.13 -2.65 10.34
N SER A 143 -7.89 -2.21 10.26
CA SER A 143 -6.69 -3.02 10.00
C SER A 143 -6.14 -3.72 11.25
N GLY A 144 -6.66 -3.39 12.45
CA GLY A 144 -6.14 -3.87 13.73
C GLY A 144 -4.98 -3.03 14.30
N GLN A 145 -4.55 -1.98 13.60
CA GLN A 145 -3.56 -1.03 14.12
C GLN A 145 -4.25 0.02 15.00
N ILE A 146 -3.52 0.57 15.95
CA ILE A 146 -4.00 1.68 16.76
C ILE A 146 -3.38 2.98 16.27
N SER A 147 -4.22 3.95 15.89
CA SER A 147 -3.80 5.31 15.58
C SER A 147 -3.87 6.18 16.84
N PHE A 148 -2.86 7.05 17.00
CA PHE A 148 -2.74 7.93 18.16
C PHE A 148 -2.72 9.39 17.71
N LEU A 149 -3.59 10.20 18.29
CA LEU A 149 -3.62 11.64 18.10
C LEU A 149 -2.96 12.32 19.32
N PRO A 150 -1.85 13.04 19.17
CA PRO A 150 -1.25 13.78 20.29
C PRO A 150 -2.13 14.97 20.71
N LYS A 151 -2.00 15.38 21.95
CA LYS A 151 -2.53 16.66 22.43
C LYS A 151 -1.91 17.83 21.65
N SER A 152 -2.64 18.92 21.51
CA SER A 152 -2.23 20.06 20.67
C SER A 152 -0.86 20.64 21.03
N PHE A 153 -0.49 20.63 22.32
CA PHE A 153 0.80 21.13 22.79
C PHE A 153 1.94 20.10 22.74
N ASN A 154 1.64 18.82 22.43
CA ASN A 154 2.63 17.76 22.25
C ASN A 154 2.86 17.39 20.76
N ARG A 155 2.12 18.02 19.83
CA ARG A 155 2.35 17.83 18.40
C ARG A 155 3.55 18.65 17.90
N PRO A 156 4.21 18.24 16.82
CA PRO A 156 5.24 19.05 16.19
C PRO A 156 4.74 20.45 15.85
N VAL A 157 5.59 21.46 16.10
CA VAL A 157 5.32 22.85 15.73
C VAL A 157 5.34 22.98 14.21
N THR A 158 4.35 23.67 13.66
CA THR A 158 4.25 23.94 12.23
C THR A 158 4.67 25.39 11.92
N PRO A 159 5.05 25.71 10.67
CA PRO A 159 5.30 27.09 10.27
C PRO A 159 4.14 28.03 10.59
N GLN A 160 2.90 27.54 10.50
CA GLN A 160 1.70 28.32 10.82
C GLN A 160 1.66 28.70 12.31
N ASP A 161 2.09 27.82 13.21
CA ASP A 161 2.15 28.10 14.66
C ASP A 161 3.16 29.21 14.98
N LEU A 162 4.20 29.33 14.16
CA LEU A 162 5.24 30.35 14.28
C LEU A 162 4.97 31.60 13.42
N ALA A 163 3.80 31.69 12.78
CA ALA A 163 3.44 32.73 11.83
C ALA A 163 4.48 32.92 10.69
N ILE A 164 5.18 31.84 10.32
CA ILE A 164 6.14 31.83 9.21
C ILE A 164 5.35 31.61 7.92
N GLN A 165 5.52 32.53 6.97
CA GLN A 165 5.02 32.33 5.61
C GLN A 165 5.92 31.33 4.89
N THR A 166 5.33 30.31 4.29
CA THR A 166 6.01 29.31 3.47
C THR A 166 5.40 29.28 2.08
N ASP A 167 6.21 29.03 1.09
CA ASP A 167 5.70 28.75 -0.25
C ASP A 167 4.87 27.46 -0.25
N PRO A 168 3.82 27.37 -1.08
CA PRO A 168 3.05 26.15 -1.23
C PRO A 168 3.96 24.98 -1.60
N ALA A 169 3.76 23.81 -0.97
CA ALA A 169 4.45 22.60 -1.38
C ALA A 169 4.08 22.26 -2.83
N SER A 170 5.09 22.04 -3.66
CA SER A 170 4.89 21.70 -5.05
C SER A 170 4.95 20.17 -5.27
N LYS A 171 4.15 19.70 -6.24
CA LYS A 171 4.19 18.31 -6.66
C LYS A 171 5.41 18.07 -7.54
N TRP A 172 6.16 17.02 -7.25
CA TRP A 172 7.24 16.55 -8.09
C TRP A 172 6.75 15.62 -9.19
N TYR A 173 7.34 15.75 -10.38
CA TYR A 173 7.07 14.94 -11.56
C TYR A 173 8.34 14.18 -11.92
N ASP A 174 8.25 12.86 -11.93
CA ASP A 174 9.36 12.01 -12.37
C ASP A 174 9.49 12.13 -13.89
N LEU A 175 10.60 12.68 -14.37
CA LEU A 175 10.84 12.95 -15.79
C LEU A 175 11.65 11.85 -16.46
N VAL A 176 12.64 11.29 -15.74
CA VAL A 176 13.52 10.24 -16.25
C VAL A 176 13.66 9.17 -15.20
N LEU A 177 13.50 7.91 -15.62
CA LEU A 177 13.80 6.71 -14.84
C LEU A 177 14.66 5.77 -15.68
N ASP A 178 15.79 5.32 -15.12
CA ASP A 178 16.70 4.36 -15.76
C ASP A 178 17.08 4.77 -17.21
N GLY A 179 17.41 6.03 -17.44
CA GLY A 179 17.75 6.56 -18.76
C GLY A 179 16.58 6.74 -19.73
N LYS A 180 15.35 6.51 -19.28
CA LYS A 180 14.15 6.59 -20.12
C LYS A 180 13.28 7.76 -19.72
N LEU A 181 12.91 8.57 -20.72
CA LEU A 181 12.02 9.70 -20.55
C LEU A 181 10.58 9.24 -20.31
N ILE A 182 9.90 9.85 -19.32
CA ILE A 182 8.47 9.69 -19.06
C ILE A 182 7.75 10.85 -19.74
N GLU A 183 7.36 10.67 -20.99
CA GLU A 183 6.72 11.71 -21.82
C GLU A 183 5.45 12.30 -21.18
N GLU A 184 4.62 11.46 -20.58
CA GLU A 184 3.39 11.88 -19.92
C GLU A 184 3.68 12.84 -18.73
N SER A 185 4.70 12.54 -17.93
CA SER A 185 5.12 13.39 -16.82
C SER A 185 5.72 14.71 -17.32
N LEU A 186 6.53 14.67 -18.37
CA LEU A 186 7.10 15.87 -18.96
C LEU A 186 6.00 16.80 -19.48
N HIS A 187 5.03 16.25 -20.20
CA HIS A 187 3.88 17.02 -20.67
C HIS A 187 3.04 17.59 -19.52
N THR A 188 2.77 16.77 -18.47
CA THR A 188 1.96 17.16 -17.32
C THR A 188 2.65 18.24 -16.48
N SER A 189 3.98 18.24 -16.41
CA SER A 189 4.75 19.28 -15.73
C SER A 189 4.80 20.60 -16.50
N GLY A 190 4.28 20.65 -17.74
CA GLY A 190 4.32 21.82 -18.62
C GLY A 190 5.71 22.11 -19.19
N LYS A 191 6.64 21.17 -19.09
CA LYS A 191 8.01 21.27 -19.59
C LYS A 191 8.17 20.55 -20.94
N ASP A 192 9.21 20.92 -21.69
CA ASP A 192 9.58 20.27 -22.94
C ASP A 192 10.94 19.58 -22.85
N ARG A 193 11.29 18.83 -23.88
CA ARG A 193 12.58 18.15 -23.97
C ARG A 193 13.75 19.12 -23.99
N THR A 194 13.57 20.32 -24.53
CA THR A 194 14.61 21.34 -24.61
C THR A 194 14.95 21.86 -23.22
N TRP A 195 13.92 22.12 -22.42
CA TRP A 195 14.08 22.49 -21.01
C TRP A 195 14.80 21.39 -20.22
N LEU A 196 14.35 20.12 -20.36
CA LEU A 196 14.96 18.98 -19.67
C LEU A 196 16.46 18.84 -20.03
N ASN A 197 16.81 18.88 -21.32
CA ASN A 197 18.20 18.78 -21.76
C ASN A 197 19.04 19.92 -21.21
N THR A 198 18.49 21.12 -21.12
CA THR A 198 19.17 22.27 -20.54
C THR A 198 19.44 22.05 -19.05
N GLN A 199 18.46 21.52 -18.30
CA GLN A 199 18.63 21.25 -16.87
C GLN A 199 19.65 20.11 -16.63
N LEU A 200 19.61 19.03 -17.42
CA LEU A 200 20.58 17.94 -17.34
C LEU A 200 21.99 18.45 -17.58
N SER A 201 22.19 19.28 -18.60
CA SER A 201 23.48 19.90 -18.91
C SER A 201 24.01 20.78 -17.76
N ARG A 202 23.13 21.51 -17.08
CA ARG A 202 23.49 22.36 -15.91
C ARG A 202 24.03 21.54 -14.73
N VAL A 203 23.52 20.31 -14.53
CA VAL A 203 23.99 19.41 -13.47
C VAL A 203 25.10 18.46 -13.96
N GLY A 204 25.66 18.72 -15.17
CA GLY A 204 26.78 17.97 -15.72
C GLY A 204 26.44 16.64 -16.36
N ILE A 205 25.17 16.37 -16.65
CA ILE A 205 24.70 15.14 -17.31
C ILE A 205 24.53 15.47 -18.81
N GLY A 206 25.33 14.82 -19.66
CA GLY A 206 25.36 15.14 -21.10
C GLY A 206 24.23 14.46 -21.88
N GLN A 207 23.80 13.29 -21.48
CA GLN A 207 22.82 12.49 -22.22
C GLN A 207 21.72 11.93 -21.30
N LEU A 208 20.54 11.80 -21.89
CA LEU A 208 19.39 11.20 -21.20
C LEU A 208 19.68 9.76 -20.71
N SER A 209 20.39 8.98 -21.53
CA SER A 209 20.79 7.60 -21.22
C SER A 209 21.72 7.46 -20.00
N GLU A 210 22.43 8.53 -19.62
CA GLU A 210 23.27 8.56 -18.43
C GLU A 210 22.51 8.95 -17.16
N THR A 211 21.25 9.40 -17.32
CA THR A 211 20.41 9.87 -16.22
C THR A 211 19.72 8.69 -15.57
N PHE A 212 20.08 8.36 -14.35
CA PHE A 212 19.38 7.33 -13.58
C PHE A 212 18.00 7.81 -13.13
N TYR A 213 17.95 9.03 -12.59
CA TYR A 213 16.71 9.66 -12.17
C TYR A 213 16.74 11.15 -12.44
N ALA A 214 15.63 11.71 -12.91
CA ALA A 214 15.43 13.15 -12.95
C ALA A 214 13.97 13.49 -12.66
N ALA A 215 13.76 14.56 -11.90
CA ALA A 215 12.44 15.06 -11.53
C ALA A 215 12.44 16.59 -11.46
N CYS A 216 11.27 17.18 -11.62
CA CYS A 216 11.05 18.61 -11.41
C CYS A 216 9.73 18.86 -10.71
N ASP A 217 9.58 20.07 -10.17
CA ASP A 217 8.33 20.56 -9.64
C ASP A 217 7.72 21.69 -10.49
N ASN A 218 6.58 22.23 -10.05
CA ASN A 218 5.91 23.36 -10.71
C ASN A 218 6.63 24.71 -10.50
N GLN A 219 7.61 24.76 -9.60
CA GLN A 219 8.39 25.97 -9.28
C GLN A 219 9.76 25.99 -9.96
N ASP A 220 9.97 25.12 -10.96
CA ASP A 220 11.23 24.95 -11.67
C ASP A 220 12.39 24.37 -10.84
N ASN A 221 12.12 23.87 -9.63
CA ASN A 221 13.10 23.08 -8.92
C ASN A 221 13.37 21.77 -9.70
N PHE A 222 14.64 21.44 -9.87
CA PHE A 222 15.08 20.30 -10.66
C PHE A 222 16.09 19.47 -9.88
N PHE A 223 15.93 18.14 -9.92
CA PHE A 223 16.87 17.20 -9.38
C PHE A 223 17.21 16.16 -10.46
N ALA A 224 18.48 15.82 -10.61
CA ALA A 224 18.88 14.69 -11.42
C ALA A 224 20.16 14.04 -10.88
N CYS A 225 20.30 12.71 -11.11
CA CYS A 225 21.49 11.96 -10.78
C CYS A 225 21.81 10.93 -11.85
N ARG A 226 23.11 10.54 -11.92
CA ARG A 226 23.57 9.39 -12.69
C ARG A 226 23.42 8.11 -11.89
N GLY A 227 23.29 6.96 -12.55
CA GLY A 227 23.57 5.67 -11.94
C GLY A 227 25.08 5.46 -11.78
N GLU A 228 25.48 4.89 -10.65
CA GLU A 228 26.86 4.40 -10.46
C GLU A 228 27.11 3.10 -11.23
#